data_0edf697441c9b613861e106883884298
#
_entry.id   0edf697441c9b613861e106883884298
#
_cell.length_a   1.000
_cell.length_b   1.000
_cell.length_c   1.000
_cell.angle_alpha   90.00
_cell.angle_beta   90.00
_cell.angle_gamma   90.00
#
_symmetry.space_group_name_H-M   'P 1'
#
loop_
_entity.id
_entity.type
_entity.pdbx_description
1 polymer ?
#
loop_
_entity_poly.entity_id
_entity_poly.type
_entity_poly.pdbx_seq_one_letter_code
_entity_poly.pdbx_strand_id
1 'polypeptide(L)'
;MELIQEQPDLAAYLVADDAVDHHHPLVRETADALRAATGGDASAYAEAAFAFVRDTVPHSADSGDTRVAWRASDVLATRNGICYAKSHALAALLRAQGIPTALCYQRLADDDGTNPVIHGLIALRLPGGSRWYRQDARGNKPGVDARFSLDGEQLAFPVRPELGEIDYPELYAAPHPAALKALQESADRPELWRNLPTAL
;
A
#
# COMPACT_ATOMS: atom_id res chain seq x y z
N MET A 1 1.24 -14.67 -11.83
CA MET A 1 2.62 -14.39 -11.36
C MET A 1 2.84 -15.11 -10.04
N GLU A 2 3.99 -15.74 -9.83
CA GLU A 2 4.39 -16.31 -8.53
C GLU A 2 5.03 -15.19 -7.70
N LEU A 3 4.56 -15.01 -6.45
CA LEU A 3 5.08 -14.00 -5.54
C LEU A 3 6.25 -14.58 -4.73
N ILE A 4 7.31 -13.79 -4.56
CA ILE A 4 8.59 -14.22 -3.96
C ILE A 4 8.80 -13.45 -2.66
N GLN A 5 8.80 -14.13 -1.52
CA GLN A 5 9.13 -13.50 -0.24
C GLN A 5 10.61 -13.11 -0.18
N GLU A 6 10.89 -11.83 0.11
CA GLU A 6 12.24 -11.34 0.39
C GLU A 6 12.80 -12.00 1.67
N GLN A 7 11.93 -12.16 2.68
CA GLN A 7 12.26 -12.77 3.95
C GLN A 7 11.55 -14.12 4.09
N PRO A 8 12.26 -15.21 4.41
CA PRO A 8 11.63 -16.53 4.55
C PRO A 8 10.73 -16.63 5.79
N ASP A 9 11.04 -15.85 6.85
CA ASP A 9 10.25 -15.84 8.07
C ASP A 9 9.04 -14.91 7.94
N LEU A 10 7.86 -15.49 8.12
CA LEU A 10 6.60 -14.75 8.08
C LEU A 10 6.51 -13.65 9.16
N ALA A 11 7.21 -13.82 10.28
CA ALA A 11 7.25 -12.82 11.34
C ALA A 11 7.85 -11.49 10.87
N ALA A 12 8.73 -11.49 9.85
CA ALA A 12 9.27 -10.26 9.25
C ALA A 12 8.19 -9.33 8.70
N TYR A 13 7.09 -9.91 8.24
CA TYR A 13 5.94 -9.18 7.67
C TYR A 13 4.93 -8.70 8.72
N LEU A 14 5.29 -8.82 10.00
CA LEU A 14 4.56 -8.28 11.17
C LEU A 14 5.35 -7.20 11.91
N VAL A 15 6.60 -6.95 11.52
CA VAL A 15 7.49 -6.00 12.21
C VAL A 15 7.07 -4.57 11.92
N ALA A 16 7.15 -3.70 12.94
CA ALA A 16 7.05 -2.26 12.78
C ALA A 16 8.40 -1.67 12.34
N ASP A 17 8.35 -0.66 11.52
CA ASP A 17 9.46 0.22 11.20
C ASP A 17 8.98 1.69 11.23
N ASP A 18 9.84 2.64 10.87
CA ASP A 18 9.50 4.07 10.89
C ASP A 18 8.37 4.45 9.92
N ALA A 19 8.17 3.70 8.84
CA ALA A 19 7.13 3.96 7.85
C ALA A 19 5.83 3.19 8.17
N VAL A 20 5.97 1.93 8.61
CA VAL A 20 4.86 1.07 9.02
C VAL A 20 4.80 1.05 10.55
N ASP A 21 4.59 2.20 11.15
CA ASP A 21 4.65 2.47 12.60
C ASP A 21 3.38 2.00 13.34
N HIS A 22 3.03 0.71 13.17
CA HIS A 22 1.75 0.17 13.66
C HIS A 22 1.61 0.14 15.20
N HIS A 23 2.67 0.46 15.94
CA HIS A 23 2.60 0.66 17.39
C HIS A 23 2.14 2.07 17.79
N HIS A 24 2.07 3.00 16.84
CA HIS A 24 1.59 4.35 17.10
C HIS A 24 0.12 4.33 17.59
N PRO A 25 -0.23 5.11 18.64
CA PRO A 25 -1.57 5.08 19.24
C PRO A 25 -2.72 5.25 18.22
N LEU A 26 -2.61 6.21 17.31
CA LEU A 26 -3.62 6.46 16.28
C LEU A 26 -3.83 5.25 15.36
N VAL A 27 -2.75 4.54 14.98
CA VAL A 27 -2.85 3.33 14.15
C VAL A 27 -3.58 2.24 14.92
N ARG A 28 -3.21 2.01 16.19
CA ARG A 28 -3.83 1.00 17.04
C ARG A 28 -5.31 1.29 17.30
N GLU A 29 -5.65 2.51 17.67
CA GLU A 29 -7.05 2.94 17.89
C GLU A 29 -7.89 2.73 16.62
N THR A 30 -7.35 3.09 15.45
CA THR A 30 -8.04 2.88 14.16
C THR A 30 -8.22 1.40 13.86
N ALA A 31 -7.17 0.60 14.05
CA ALA A 31 -7.20 -0.84 13.82
C ALA A 31 -8.19 -1.55 14.76
N ASP A 32 -8.19 -1.19 16.05
CA ASP A 32 -9.09 -1.77 17.05
C ASP A 32 -10.54 -1.41 16.77
N ALA A 33 -10.82 -0.17 16.33
CA ALA A 33 -12.16 0.25 15.94
C ALA A 33 -12.70 -0.53 14.73
N LEU A 34 -11.87 -0.71 13.69
CA LEU A 34 -12.21 -1.50 12.51
C LEU A 34 -12.43 -2.98 12.87
N ARG A 35 -11.58 -3.55 13.75
CA ARG A 35 -11.71 -4.93 14.19
C ARG A 35 -12.99 -5.16 15.00
N ALA A 36 -13.34 -4.23 15.87
CA ALA A 36 -14.57 -4.30 16.63
C ALA A 36 -15.82 -4.29 15.73
N ALA A 37 -15.79 -3.47 14.67
CA ALA A 37 -16.89 -3.37 13.70
C ALA A 37 -17.07 -4.65 12.85
N THR A 38 -16.04 -5.49 12.74
CA THR A 38 -16.06 -6.74 11.94
C THR A 38 -16.22 -8.01 12.78
N GLY A 39 -16.52 -7.89 14.07
CA GLY A 39 -16.70 -9.05 14.95
C GLY A 39 -15.46 -9.92 15.12
N GLY A 40 -14.29 -9.41 14.78
CA GLY A 40 -13.01 -10.12 14.94
C GLY A 40 -12.64 -11.09 13.81
N ASP A 41 -13.47 -11.24 12.78
CA ASP A 41 -13.12 -12.03 11.60
C ASP A 41 -11.96 -11.38 10.83
N ALA A 42 -10.92 -12.15 10.51
CA ALA A 42 -9.69 -11.62 9.91
C ALA A 42 -9.89 -11.16 8.45
N SER A 43 -10.73 -11.86 7.70
CA SER A 43 -11.02 -11.51 6.30
C SER A 43 -11.87 -10.25 6.23
N ALA A 44 -12.95 -10.19 7.02
CA ALA A 44 -13.82 -9.02 7.11
C ALA A 44 -13.04 -7.77 7.62
N TYR A 45 -12.13 -7.98 8.58
CA TYR A 45 -11.23 -6.92 9.04
C TYR A 45 -10.30 -6.42 7.92
N ALA A 46 -9.68 -7.33 7.17
CA ALA A 46 -8.78 -6.96 6.08
C ALA A 46 -9.53 -6.16 4.98
N GLU A 47 -10.75 -6.57 4.64
CA GLU A 47 -11.62 -5.84 3.72
C GLU A 47 -12.00 -4.46 4.27
N ALA A 48 -12.37 -4.36 5.55
CA ALA A 48 -12.70 -3.09 6.19
C ALA A 48 -11.50 -2.14 6.25
N ALA A 49 -10.30 -2.63 6.57
CA ALA A 49 -9.08 -1.85 6.57
C ALA A 49 -8.71 -1.35 5.15
N PHE A 50 -8.84 -2.22 4.15
CA PHE A 50 -8.67 -1.85 2.75
C PHE A 50 -9.65 -0.75 2.33
N ALA A 51 -10.96 -0.95 2.57
CA ALA A 51 -12.00 0.02 2.22
C ALA A 51 -11.77 1.36 2.94
N PHE A 52 -11.41 1.31 4.22
CA PHE A 52 -11.09 2.50 5.00
C PHE A 52 -9.94 3.30 4.35
N VAL A 53 -8.80 2.69 4.05
CA VAL A 53 -7.67 3.40 3.43
C VAL A 53 -8.02 3.86 2.01
N ARG A 54 -8.69 3.01 1.21
CA ARG A 54 -9.07 3.35 -0.16
C ARG A 54 -9.97 4.58 -0.21
N ASP A 55 -10.99 4.62 0.65
CA ASP A 55 -12.11 5.56 0.52
C ASP A 55 -11.98 6.79 1.44
N THR A 56 -11.28 6.68 2.59
CA THR A 56 -11.17 7.79 3.55
C THR A 56 -9.82 8.51 3.54
N VAL A 57 -8.85 8.00 2.78
CA VAL A 57 -7.56 8.64 2.56
C VAL A 57 -7.44 8.99 1.08
N PRO A 58 -7.81 10.21 0.65
CA PRO A 58 -7.66 10.64 -0.73
C PRO A 58 -6.22 10.49 -1.22
N HIS A 59 -6.05 10.08 -2.46
CA HIS A 59 -4.73 10.13 -3.10
C HIS A 59 -4.39 11.59 -3.41
N SER A 60 -3.21 12.06 -2.98
CA SER A 60 -2.84 13.48 -3.07
C SER A 60 -2.85 14.05 -4.48
N ALA A 61 -2.59 13.23 -5.51
CA ALA A 61 -2.73 13.66 -6.91
C ALA A 61 -4.18 13.97 -7.30
N ASP A 62 -5.14 13.27 -6.70
CA ASP A 62 -6.57 13.43 -7.03
C ASP A 62 -7.22 14.54 -6.20
N SER A 63 -6.80 14.70 -4.94
CA SER A 63 -7.30 15.76 -4.03
C SER A 63 -6.64 17.12 -4.25
N GLY A 64 -5.49 17.16 -4.92
CA GLY A 64 -4.69 18.37 -5.06
C GLY A 64 -3.86 18.72 -3.80
N ASP A 65 -3.88 17.90 -2.76
CA ASP A 65 -3.09 18.13 -1.55
C ASP A 65 -1.59 18.09 -1.86
N THR A 66 -0.86 19.07 -1.35
CA THR A 66 0.59 19.20 -1.61
C THR A 66 1.45 18.63 -0.50
N ARG A 67 0.88 18.24 0.64
CA ARG A 67 1.63 17.65 1.76
C ARG A 67 2.14 16.26 1.38
N VAL A 68 3.31 15.91 1.89
CA VAL A 68 3.86 14.56 1.78
C VAL A 68 3.79 13.90 3.15
N ALA A 69 3.11 12.78 3.23
CA ALA A 69 3.10 11.88 4.38
C ALA A 69 3.80 10.57 3.99
N TRP A 70 4.56 9.97 4.91
CA TRP A 70 5.26 8.71 4.64
C TRP A 70 5.13 7.69 5.78
N ARG A 71 4.89 8.14 7.04
CA ARG A 71 4.53 7.24 8.13
C ARG A 71 3.05 6.88 8.05
N ALA A 72 2.70 5.67 8.40
CA ALA A 72 1.31 5.24 8.47
C ALA A 72 0.49 6.14 9.41
N SER A 73 1.03 6.51 10.57
CA SER A 73 0.38 7.44 11.52
C SER A 73 0.13 8.83 10.92
N ASP A 74 1.09 9.37 10.15
CA ASP A 74 0.93 10.67 9.48
C ASP A 74 -0.17 10.61 8.41
N VAL A 75 -0.22 9.52 7.64
CA VAL A 75 -1.26 9.29 6.62
C VAL A 75 -2.64 9.25 7.26
N LEU A 76 -2.79 8.54 8.38
CA LEU A 76 -4.06 8.46 9.11
C LEU A 76 -4.46 9.80 9.72
N ALA A 77 -3.50 10.55 10.27
CA ALA A 77 -3.74 11.86 10.87
C ALA A 77 -4.12 12.93 9.82
N THR A 78 -3.43 12.95 8.70
CA THR A 78 -3.61 13.97 7.66
C THR A 78 -4.67 13.63 6.63
N ARG A 79 -5.11 12.36 6.58
CA ARG A 79 -6.00 11.82 5.55
C ARG A 79 -5.51 12.13 4.14
N ASN A 80 -4.22 11.93 3.91
CA ASN A 80 -3.57 12.25 2.66
C ASN A 80 -2.37 11.32 2.41
N GLY A 81 -2.14 10.96 1.15
CA GLY A 81 -0.97 10.19 0.75
C GLY A 81 -1.00 9.79 -0.71
N ILE A 82 0.18 9.51 -1.28
CA ILE A 82 0.30 8.79 -2.55
C ILE A 82 0.21 7.28 -2.32
N CYS A 83 0.25 6.49 -3.37
CA CYS A 83 0.13 5.02 -3.32
C CYS A 83 1.08 4.38 -2.28
N TYR A 84 2.35 4.79 -2.20
CA TYR A 84 3.30 4.27 -1.21
C TYR A 84 2.84 4.51 0.22
N ALA A 85 2.51 5.76 0.54
CA ALA A 85 2.09 6.15 1.88
C ALA A 85 0.76 5.47 2.29
N LYS A 86 -0.18 5.34 1.35
CA LYS A 86 -1.42 4.59 1.55
C LYS A 86 -1.15 3.11 1.79
N SER A 87 -0.17 2.53 1.10
CA SER A 87 0.28 1.14 1.32
C SER A 87 0.91 0.97 2.71
N HIS A 88 1.70 1.95 3.18
CA HIS A 88 2.23 1.94 4.56
C HIS A 88 1.08 1.98 5.59
N ALA A 89 0.06 2.83 5.39
CA ALA A 89 -1.09 2.90 6.29
C ALA A 89 -1.88 1.59 6.32
N LEU A 90 -2.16 0.99 5.15
CA LEU A 90 -2.87 -0.28 5.10
C LEU A 90 -2.05 -1.41 5.72
N ALA A 91 -0.75 -1.49 5.42
CA ALA A 91 0.14 -2.47 6.04
C ALA A 91 0.19 -2.32 7.56
N ALA A 92 0.24 -1.09 8.07
CA ALA A 92 0.24 -0.82 9.51
C ALA A 92 -1.06 -1.27 10.19
N LEU A 93 -2.22 -0.98 9.60
CA LEU A 93 -3.51 -1.43 10.12
C LEU A 93 -3.59 -2.96 10.18
N LEU A 94 -3.17 -3.64 9.11
CA LEU A 94 -3.19 -5.10 9.04
C LEU A 94 -2.21 -5.75 10.03
N ARG A 95 -0.95 -5.25 10.09
CA ARG A 95 0.06 -5.75 11.04
C ARG A 95 -0.33 -5.52 12.50
N ALA A 96 -1.00 -4.41 12.82
CA ALA A 96 -1.50 -4.13 14.17
C ALA A 96 -2.46 -5.21 14.68
N GLN A 97 -3.11 -5.96 13.78
CA GLN A 97 -4.03 -7.04 14.11
C GLN A 97 -3.45 -8.43 13.76
N GLY A 98 -2.13 -8.53 13.60
CA GLY A 98 -1.42 -9.80 13.40
C GLY A 98 -1.61 -10.41 12.01
N ILE A 99 -1.98 -9.63 11.00
CA ILE A 99 -2.07 -10.08 9.61
C ILE A 99 -0.75 -9.77 8.91
N PRO A 100 0.07 -10.79 8.54
CA PRO A 100 1.29 -10.58 7.79
C PRO A 100 1.02 -9.83 6.50
N THR A 101 1.76 -8.72 6.30
CA THR A 101 1.55 -7.82 5.16
C THR A 101 2.88 -7.38 4.58
N ALA A 102 3.06 -7.65 3.29
CA ALA A 102 4.20 -7.21 2.48
C ALA A 102 3.87 -5.94 1.72
N LEU A 103 4.90 -5.16 1.41
CA LEU A 103 4.84 -4.08 0.43
C LEU A 103 5.20 -4.63 -0.94
N CYS A 104 4.48 -4.21 -1.95
CA CYS A 104 4.62 -4.66 -3.33
C CYS A 104 4.68 -3.47 -4.27
N TYR A 105 5.20 -3.69 -5.46
CA TYR A 105 5.39 -2.61 -6.42
C TYR A 105 5.08 -3.05 -7.85
N GLN A 106 4.70 -2.06 -8.65
CA GLN A 106 4.57 -2.14 -10.10
C GLN A 106 5.34 -0.98 -10.74
N ARG A 107 5.91 -1.20 -11.91
CA ARG A 107 6.36 -0.12 -12.78
C ARG A 107 5.26 0.13 -13.79
N LEU A 108 4.71 1.33 -13.77
CA LEU A 108 3.62 1.77 -14.65
C LEU A 108 4.10 2.91 -15.55
N ALA A 109 3.46 3.11 -16.68
CA ALA A 109 3.78 4.17 -17.63
C ALA A 109 2.50 4.90 -18.08
N ASP A 110 2.67 6.03 -18.74
CA ASP A 110 1.58 6.70 -19.44
C ASP A 110 1.07 5.85 -20.61
N ASP A 111 -0.06 6.23 -21.21
CA ASP A 111 -0.70 5.44 -22.29
C ASP A 111 0.15 5.31 -23.56
N ASP A 112 1.17 6.13 -23.72
CA ASP A 112 2.15 6.07 -24.79
C ASP A 112 3.45 5.32 -24.41
N GLY A 113 3.52 4.77 -23.20
CA GLY A 113 4.69 4.06 -22.67
C GLY A 113 5.79 4.99 -22.13
N THR A 114 5.55 6.30 -22.08
CA THR A 114 6.50 7.27 -21.51
C THR A 114 6.32 7.48 -20.02
N ASN A 115 7.21 8.25 -19.39
CA ASN A 115 7.17 8.66 -17.99
C ASN A 115 6.94 7.50 -17.00
N PRO A 116 7.75 6.45 -17.04
CA PRO A 116 7.56 5.33 -16.12
C PRO A 116 7.74 5.77 -14.67
N VAL A 117 6.87 5.26 -13.80
CA VAL A 117 6.93 5.48 -12.35
C VAL A 117 6.65 4.19 -11.60
N ILE A 118 7.17 4.09 -10.40
CA ILE A 118 6.83 2.98 -9.51
C ILE A 118 5.51 3.28 -8.80
N HIS A 119 4.63 2.30 -8.80
CA HIS A 119 3.38 2.27 -8.05
C HIS A 119 3.50 1.33 -6.86
N GLY A 120 2.98 1.71 -5.70
CA GLY A 120 3.01 0.92 -4.47
C GLY A 120 1.64 0.34 -4.13
N LEU A 121 1.64 -0.91 -3.73
CA LEU A 121 0.50 -1.65 -3.22
C LEU A 121 0.96 -2.62 -2.12
N ILE A 122 0.08 -3.47 -1.61
CA ILE A 122 0.42 -4.46 -0.60
C ILE A 122 0.09 -5.88 -1.05
N ALA A 123 0.66 -6.88 -0.34
CA ALA A 123 0.10 -8.23 -0.29
C ALA A 123 -0.12 -8.64 1.15
N LEU A 124 -1.25 -9.24 1.44
CA LEU A 124 -1.55 -9.77 2.77
C LEU A 124 -1.66 -11.30 2.74
N ARG A 125 -1.41 -11.92 3.90
CA ARG A 125 -1.62 -13.34 4.10
C ARG A 125 -2.51 -13.56 5.31
N LEU A 126 -3.70 -14.15 5.09
CA LEU A 126 -4.64 -14.40 6.18
C LEU A 126 -4.11 -15.45 7.16
N PRO A 127 -4.45 -15.35 8.46
CA PRO A 127 -4.07 -16.33 9.47
C PRO A 127 -4.48 -17.75 9.07
N GLY A 128 -3.57 -18.71 9.21
CA GLY A 128 -3.79 -20.10 8.84
C GLY A 128 -3.72 -20.39 7.33
N GLY A 129 -3.68 -19.37 6.48
CA GLY A 129 -3.52 -19.51 5.03
C GLY A 129 -2.06 -19.61 4.61
N SER A 130 -1.81 -20.10 3.37
CA SER A 130 -0.48 -20.14 2.76
C SER A 130 -0.31 -19.15 1.61
N ARG A 131 -1.40 -18.61 1.10
CA ARG A 131 -1.42 -17.74 -0.08
C ARG A 131 -1.31 -16.26 0.30
N TRP A 132 -0.53 -15.51 -0.48
CA TRP A 132 -0.51 -14.07 -0.49
C TRP A 132 -1.54 -13.51 -1.48
N TYR A 133 -2.22 -12.41 -1.07
CA TYR A 133 -3.24 -11.74 -1.87
C TYR A 133 -2.86 -10.27 -2.02
N ARG A 134 -2.54 -9.85 -3.25
CA ARG A 134 -2.24 -8.43 -3.50
C ARG A 134 -3.51 -7.59 -3.40
N GLN A 135 -3.38 -6.41 -2.81
CA GLN A 135 -4.45 -5.44 -2.62
C GLN A 135 -3.94 -4.03 -2.90
N ASP A 136 -4.71 -3.22 -3.58
CA ASP A 136 -4.34 -1.88 -3.97
C ASP A 136 -5.36 -0.85 -3.46
N ALA A 137 -5.07 -0.21 -2.34
CA ALA A 137 -5.92 0.80 -1.72
C ALA A 137 -5.65 2.22 -2.25
N ARG A 138 -5.17 2.36 -3.50
CA ARG A 138 -4.85 3.66 -4.11
C ARG A 138 -6.01 4.65 -4.06
N GLY A 139 -7.23 4.18 -4.23
CA GLY A 139 -8.43 4.99 -4.31
C GLY A 139 -9.05 4.95 -5.70
N ASN A 140 -10.39 4.95 -5.74
CA ASN A 140 -11.15 4.84 -6.98
C ASN A 140 -11.48 6.21 -7.57
N LYS A 141 -11.54 6.27 -8.89
CA LYS A 141 -11.94 7.42 -9.70
C LYS A 141 -12.37 6.95 -11.08
N PRO A 142 -12.90 7.79 -11.98
CA PRO A 142 -13.16 7.39 -13.36
C PRO A 142 -11.93 6.71 -13.99
N GLY A 143 -12.08 5.47 -14.46
CA GLY A 143 -11.01 4.64 -15.03
C GLY A 143 -10.17 3.86 -14.00
N VAL A 144 -10.43 3.98 -12.70
CA VAL A 144 -9.74 3.22 -11.64
C VAL A 144 -10.77 2.61 -10.70
N ASP A 145 -10.83 1.27 -10.64
CA ASP A 145 -11.79 0.50 -9.82
C ASP A 145 -11.07 -0.63 -9.06
N ALA A 146 -10.31 -0.27 -8.04
CA ALA A 146 -9.66 -1.24 -7.15
C ALA A 146 -10.66 -1.78 -6.13
N ARG A 147 -10.67 -3.11 -5.94
CA ARG A 147 -11.55 -3.79 -4.98
C ARG A 147 -10.76 -4.81 -4.17
N PHE A 148 -11.16 -4.97 -2.92
CA PHE A 148 -10.67 -6.08 -2.12
C PHE A 148 -11.13 -7.42 -2.72
N SER A 149 -10.20 -8.35 -2.89
CA SER A 149 -10.50 -9.68 -3.40
C SER A 149 -9.51 -10.72 -2.88
N LEU A 150 -10.03 -11.87 -2.51
CA LEU A 150 -9.25 -13.06 -2.11
C LEU A 150 -9.33 -14.19 -3.17
N ASP A 151 -10.13 -14.01 -4.20
CA ASP A 151 -10.30 -15.00 -5.28
C ASP A 151 -9.45 -14.66 -6.52
N GLY A 152 -9.28 -13.37 -6.78
CA GLY A 152 -8.50 -12.83 -7.89
C GLY A 152 -7.94 -11.46 -7.54
N GLU A 153 -7.24 -10.82 -8.46
CA GLU A 153 -6.74 -9.46 -8.28
C GLU A 153 -7.64 -8.46 -8.99
N GLN A 154 -8.01 -7.39 -8.28
CA GLN A 154 -8.64 -6.22 -8.86
C GLN A 154 -7.90 -4.97 -8.35
N LEU A 155 -6.70 -4.78 -8.88
CA LEU A 155 -5.80 -3.68 -8.56
C LEU A 155 -6.26 -2.39 -9.26
N ALA A 156 -5.70 -1.26 -8.85
CA ALA A 156 -5.99 0.04 -9.47
C ALA A 156 -5.57 0.09 -10.94
N PHE A 157 -4.47 -0.57 -11.27
CA PHE A 157 -3.91 -0.58 -12.62
C PHE A 157 -3.51 -2.00 -13.04
N PRO A 158 -4.04 -2.52 -14.15
CA PRO A 158 -3.48 -3.71 -14.80
C PRO A 158 -2.15 -3.32 -15.45
N VAL A 159 -1.15 -4.22 -15.34
CA VAL A 159 0.14 -4.04 -16.00
C VAL A 159 0.04 -4.31 -17.49
N ARG A 160 0.66 -3.45 -18.29
CA ARG A 160 0.69 -3.50 -19.76
C ARG A 160 2.14 -3.76 -20.23
N PRO A 161 2.57 -5.02 -20.37
CA PRO A 161 3.95 -5.36 -20.72
C PRO A 161 4.41 -4.76 -22.06
N GLU A 162 3.49 -4.58 -23.00
CA GLU A 162 3.76 -3.96 -24.30
C GLU A 162 4.19 -2.49 -24.21
N LEU A 163 3.88 -1.82 -23.08
CA LEU A 163 4.33 -0.46 -22.74
C LEU A 163 5.56 -0.45 -21.82
N GLY A 164 6.19 -1.61 -21.59
CA GLY A 164 7.33 -1.77 -20.69
C GLY A 164 6.95 -1.69 -19.22
N GLU A 165 5.68 -1.89 -18.88
CA GLU A 165 5.22 -1.99 -17.50
C GLU A 165 5.60 -3.35 -16.90
N ILE A 166 5.82 -3.37 -15.58
CA ILE A 166 6.33 -4.55 -14.87
C ILE A 166 5.55 -4.74 -13.57
N ASP A 167 5.09 -5.96 -13.32
CA ASP A 167 4.76 -6.43 -11.98
C ASP A 167 6.03 -7.00 -11.33
N TYR A 168 6.49 -6.40 -10.24
CA TYR A 168 7.59 -6.96 -9.46
C TYR A 168 7.05 -8.10 -8.58
N PRO A 169 7.64 -9.30 -8.64
CA PRO A 169 7.16 -10.44 -7.87
C PRO A 169 7.54 -10.41 -6.40
N GLU A 170 8.49 -9.55 -6.02
CA GLU A 170 9.06 -9.53 -4.68
C GLU A 170 8.06 -8.98 -3.66
N LEU A 171 7.99 -9.66 -2.51
CA LEU A 171 7.25 -9.27 -1.32
C LEU A 171 8.21 -8.69 -0.30
N TYR A 172 8.21 -7.38 -0.14
CA TYR A 172 9.11 -6.66 0.75
C TYR A 172 8.56 -6.58 2.18
N ALA A 173 9.38 -6.93 3.17
CA ALA A 173 9.02 -6.81 4.58
C ALA A 173 9.04 -5.35 5.07
N ALA A 174 9.88 -4.50 4.49
CA ALA A 174 9.98 -3.06 4.72
C ALA A 174 9.78 -2.30 3.41
N PRO A 175 9.51 -0.98 3.42
CA PRO A 175 9.43 -0.20 2.19
C PRO A 175 10.71 -0.29 1.36
N HIS A 176 10.57 -0.46 0.05
CA HIS A 176 11.73 -0.43 -0.82
C HIS A 176 12.46 0.93 -0.70
N PRO A 177 13.79 0.95 -0.55
CA PRO A 177 14.55 2.18 -0.29
C PRO A 177 14.28 3.30 -1.30
N ALA A 178 14.11 2.98 -2.58
CA ALA A 178 13.83 3.98 -3.61
C ALA A 178 12.48 4.69 -3.37
N ALA A 179 11.42 3.96 -3.00
CA ALA A 179 10.11 4.52 -2.72
C ALA A 179 10.10 5.33 -1.43
N LEU A 180 10.74 4.81 -0.37
CA LEU A 180 10.83 5.50 0.92
C LEU A 180 11.64 6.79 0.82
N LYS A 181 12.78 6.75 0.14
CA LYS A 181 13.64 7.91 -0.09
C LYS A 181 12.90 9.03 -0.82
N ALA A 182 12.16 8.70 -1.88
CA ALA A 182 11.38 9.69 -2.61
C ALA A 182 10.38 10.44 -1.71
N LEU A 183 9.71 9.71 -0.81
CA LEU A 183 8.79 10.30 0.17
C LEU A 183 9.50 11.17 1.22
N GLN A 184 10.64 10.71 1.75
CA GLN A 184 11.36 11.38 2.83
C GLN A 184 12.11 12.64 2.39
N GLU A 185 12.62 12.65 1.17
CA GLU A 185 13.45 13.74 0.65
C GLU A 185 12.63 14.81 -0.10
N SER A 186 11.31 14.65 -0.25
CA SER A 186 10.47 15.64 -0.94
C SER A 186 9.71 16.50 0.07
N ALA A 187 9.88 17.81 -0.04
CA ALA A 187 9.22 18.77 0.83
C ALA A 187 7.72 18.91 0.51
N ASP A 188 7.33 18.68 -0.73
CA ASP A 188 5.95 18.75 -1.19
C ASP A 188 5.66 17.74 -2.33
N ARG A 189 4.39 17.59 -2.69
CA ARG A 189 3.98 16.69 -3.77
C ARG A 189 4.56 17.06 -5.14
N PRO A 190 4.64 18.33 -5.58
CA PRO A 190 5.32 18.72 -6.81
C PRO A 190 6.78 18.26 -6.87
N GLU A 191 7.52 18.36 -5.77
CA GLU A 191 8.89 17.85 -5.69
C GLU A 191 8.91 16.32 -5.71
N LEU A 192 8.03 15.66 -4.95
CA LEU A 192 7.89 14.22 -4.96
C LEU A 192 7.63 13.68 -6.37
N TRP A 193 6.80 14.35 -7.17
CA TRP A 193 6.53 13.96 -8.57
C TRP A 193 7.76 13.95 -9.45
N ARG A 194 8.69 14.87 -9.22
CA ARG A 194 9.98 14.93 -9.95
C ARG A 194 10.98 13.84 -9.48
N ASN A 195 10.79 13.37 -8.24
CA ASN A 195 11.69 12.43 -7.57
C ASN A 195 11.15 10.99 -7.55
N LEU A 196 9.99 10.71 -8.17
CA LEU A 196 9.44 9.36 -8.21
C LEU A 196 10.42 8.41 -8.90
N PRO A 197 10.72 7.24 -8.29
CA PRO A 197 11.58 6.26 -8.91
C PRO A 197 10.93 5.68 -10.17
N THR A 198 11.74 5.42 -11.18
CA THR A 198 11.32 4.88 -12.48
C THR A 198 11.60 3.38 -12.61
N ALA A 199 12.34 2.80 -11.67
CA ALA A 199 12.64 1.37 -11.52
C ALA A 199 12.99 1.06 -10.05
N LEU A 200 12.95 -0.24 -9.67
CA LEU A 200 13.44 -0.80 -8.40
C LEU A 200 14.75 -1.53 -8.59
#